data_3f3038f6d3f94b707809369fe27ee60d
#
_entry.id   3f3038f6d3f94b707809369fe27ee60d
#
_cell.length_a   1.000
_cell.length_b   1.000
_cell.length_c   1.000
_cell.angle_alpha   90.00
_cell.angle_beta   90.00
_cell.angle_gamma   90.00
#
_symmetry.space_group_name_H-M   'P 1'
#
loop_
_entity.id
_entity.type
_entity.pdbx_description
1 polymer ?
#
loop_
_entity_poly.entity_id
_entity_poly.type
_entity_poly.pdbx_seq_one_letter_code
_entity_poly.pdbx_strand_id
1 'polypeptide(L)'
;MVLSVSERTFTQEVLESPVPVLVNFEAPWCGLCRIIHPLLLQFKAQCGEQIKLVGVNADENFKLSTTYKLKSLPTLILVENGIVRHRLEGFRGRDDLRLALEEIKLTYGNRSKIYSTPKTADLECRSA
;
A
#
# COMPACT_ATOMS: atom_id res chain seq x y z
N MET A 1 -2.33 11.41 7.07
CA MET A 1 -2.40 12.09 5.79
C MET A 1 -1.73 11.26 4.70
N VAL A 2 -2.32 11.20 3.53
CA VAL A 2 -1.82 10.38 2.45
C VAL A 2 -1.20 11.28 1.39
N LEU A 3 0.03 10.97 0.97
CA LEU A 3 0.69 11.70 -0.10
C LEU A 3 0.00 11.43 -1.42
N SER A 4 -0.33 12.49 -2.14
CA SER A 4 -0.93 12.36 -3.45
C SER A 4 0.17 12.29 -4.51
N VAL A 5 0.08 11.28 -5.38
CA VAL A 5 1.10 11.04 -6.39
C VAL A 5 0.45 11.05 -7.76
N SER A 6 1.14 11.65 -8.73
CA SER A 6 0.67 11.73 -10.12
C SER A 6 1.68 11.04 -11.03
N GLU A 7 1.36 11.00 -12.32
CA GLU A 7 2.29 10.47 -13.31
C GLU A 7 3.65 11.15 -13.27
N ARG A 8 3.66 12.42 -12.91
CA ARG A 8 4.89 13.20 -12.88
C ARG A 8 5.78 12.83 -11.71
N THR A 9 5.20 12.37 -10.61
CA THR A 9 5.98 12.08 -9.41
C THR A 9 6.05 10.60 -9.09
N PHE A 10 5.38 9.76 -9.87
CA PHE A 10 5.28 8.33 -9.54
C PHE A 10 6.63 7.64 -9.48
N THR A 11 7.50 7.90 -10.45
CA THR A 11 8.81 7.26 -10.47
C THR A 11 9.59 7.60 -9.20
N GLN A 12 9.64 8.87 -8.86
CA GLN A 12 10.42 9.31 -7.71
C GLN A 12 9.79 8.83 -6.39
N GLU A 13 8.48 8.96 -6.25
CA GLU A 13 7.83 8.67 -4.97
C GLU A 13 7.58 7.19 -4.75
N VAL A 14 7.43 6.42 -5.81
CA VAL A 14 7.05 5.02 -5.71
C VAL A 14 8.17 4.10 -6.17
N LEU A 15 8.60 4.24 -7.41
CA LEU A 15 9.55 3.29 -7.99
C LEU A 15 10.95 3.42 -7.40
N GLU A 16 11.33 4.62 -7.00
CA GLU A 16 12.66 4.88 -6.43
C GLU A 16 12.62 5.00 -4.91
N SER A 17 11.50 4.67 -4.31
CA SER A 17 11.37 4.79 -2.86
C SER A 17 12.30 3.80 -2.14
N PRO A 18 12.96 4.25 -1.07
CA PRO A 18 13.83 3.36 -0.28
C PRO A 18 13.05 2.40 0.60
N VAL A 19 11.75 2.60 0.75
CA VAL A 19 10.90 1.71 1.54
C VAL A 19 9.75 1.22 0.66
N PRO A 20 9.12 0.10 1.03
CA PRO A 20 7.95 -0.37 0.28
C PRO A 20 6.85 0.69 0.27
N VAL A 21 6.13 0.78 -0.83
CA VAL A 21 5.07 1.77 -1.01
C VAL A 21 3.75 1.06 -1.30
N LEU A 22 2.74 1.38 -0.52
CA LEU A 22 1.39 0.93 -0.79
C LEU A 22 0.71 2.02 -1.59
N VAL A 23 0.38 1.73 -2.84
CA VAL A 23 -0.24 2.68 -3.77
C VAL A 23 -1.73 2.40 -3.83
N ASN A 24 -2.53 3.40 -3.50
CA ASN A 24 -3.97 3.28 -3.56
C ASN A 24 -4.49 4.06 -4.77
N PHE A 25 -4.98 3.33 -5.77
CA PHE A 25 -5.63 3.94 -6.93
C PHE A 25 -7.09 4.15 -6.57
N GLU A 26 -7.54 5.38 -6.64
CA GLU A 26 -8.88 5.76 -6.20
C GLU A 26 -9.44 6.84 -7.09
N ALA A 27 -10.70 7.20 -6.85
CA ALA A 27 -11.35 8.29 -7.56
C ALA A 27 -12.37 8.94 -6.64
N PRO A 28 -12.68 10.23 -6.86
CA PRO A 28 -13.64 10.93 -5.98
C PRO A 28 -15.04 10.31 -5.97
N TRP A 29 -15.44 9.69 -7.09
CA TRP A 29 -16.79 9.10 -7.21
C TRP A 29 -16.88 7.71 -6.59
N CYS A 30 -15.78 7.14 -6.18
CA CYS A 30 -15.73 5.76 -5.70
C CYS A 30 -16.17 5.68 -4.23
N GLY A 31 -17.35 5.12 -3.99
CA GLY A 31 -17.87 4.99 -2.63
C GLY A 31 -17.05 4.08 -1.78
N LEU A 32 -16.63 2.94 -2.34
CA LEU A 32 -15.83 1.98 -1.59
C LEU A 32 -14.47 2.57 -1.23
N CYS A 33 -13.91 3.41 -2.10
CA CYS A 33 -12.65 4.08 -1.79
C CYS A 33 -12.77 4.90 -0.51
N ARG A 34 -13.89 5.59 -0.35
CA ARG A 34 -14.13 6.37 0.86
C ARG A 34 -14.29 5.50 2.08
N ILE A 35 -14.95 4.36 1.91
CA ILE A 35 -15.19 3.45 3.02
C ILE A 35 -13.88 2.86 3.54
N ILE A 36 -12.94 2.56 2.66
CA ILE A 36 -11.69 1.92 3.08
C ILE A 36 -10.63 2.91 3.54
N HIS A 37 -10.83 4.20 3.27
CA HIS A 37 -9.83 5.21 3.58
C HIS A 37 -9.38 5.18 5.06
N PRO A 38 -10.30 5.11 6.03
CA PRO A 38 -9.88 5.04 7.43
C PRO A 38 -9.02 3.82 7.74
N LEU A 39 -9.26 2.70 7.06
CA LEU A 39 -8.45 1.52 7.26
C LEU A 39 -7.01 1.73 6.77
N LEU A 40 -6.87 2.46 5.66
CA LEU A 40 -5.55 2.75 5.14
C LEU A 40 -4.78 3.68 6.05
N LEU A 41 -5.44 4.68 6.61
CA LEU A 41 -4.80 5.58 7.55
C LEU A 41 -4.37 4.84 8.81
N GLN A 42 -5.19 3.95 9.29
CA GLN A 42 -4.86 3.15 10.45
C GLN A 42 -3.67 2.23 10.16
N PHE A 43 -3.68 1.62 8.98
CA PHE A 43 -2.57 0.77 8.55
C PHE A 43 -1.26 1.57 8.53
N LYS A 44 -1.30 2.78 7.96
CA LYS A 44 -0.11 3.63 7.90
C LYS A 44 0.38 3.99 9.30
N ALA A 45 -0.54 4.30 10.19
CA ALA A 45 -0.18 4.63 11.56
C ALA A 45 0.50 3.46 12.26
N GLN A 46 0.04 2.25 11.99
CA GLN A 46 0.61 1.06 12.61
C GLN A 46 1.97 0.68 12.02
N CYS A 47 2.18 0.92 10.74
CA CYS A 47 3.44 0.58 10.10
C CYS A 47 4.48 1.69 10.19
N GLY A 48 4.04 2.92 10.45
CA GLY A 48 4.96 4.04 10.61
C GLY A 48 5.81 4.28 9.38
N GLU A 49 7.11 4.35 9.59
CA GLU A 49 8.06 4.64 8.53
C GLU A 49 8.43 3.43 7.69
N GLN A 50 7.93 2.26 8.03
CA GLN A 50 8.33 1.03 7.35
C GLN A 50 7.64 0.86 6.01
N ILE A 51 6.48 1.46 5.85
CA ILE A 51 5.74 1.42 4.60
C ILE A 51 5.20 2.81 4.32
N LYS A 52 5.38 3.25 3.07
CA LYS A 52 4.88 4.53 2.62
C LYS A 52 3.50 4.32 2.00
N LEU A 53 2.58 5.24 2.25
CA LEU A 53 1.24 5.17 1.68
C LEU A 53 1.03 6.35 0.76
N VAL A 54 0.67 6.08 -0.50
CA VAL A 54 0.38 7.15 -1.45
C VAL A 54 -0.95 6.90 -2.13
N GLY A 55 -1.60 7.97 -2.56
CA GLY A 55 -2.84 7.90 -3.29
C GLY A 55 -2.66 8.41 -4.70
N VAL A 56 -3.30 7.75 -5.67
CA VAL A 56 -3.28 8.15 -7.06
C VAL A 56 -4.72 8.29 -7.53
N ASN A 57 -5.06 9.46 -8.06
CA ASN A 57 -6.38 9.67 -8.65
C ASN A 57 -6.37 9.03 -10.03
N ALA A 58 -7.10 7.92 -10.17
CA ALA A 58 -7.09 7.15 -11.41
C ALA A 58 -7.67 7.94 -12.58
N ASP A 59 -8.62 8.84 -12.32
CA ASP A 59 -9.24 9.62 -13.37
C ASP A 59 -8.28 10.64 -13.98
N GLU A 60 -7.35 11.13 -13.18
CA GLU A 60 -6.42 12.16 -13.63
C GLU A 60 -5.08 11.61 -14.09
N ASN A 61 -4.87 10.31 -13.96
CA ASN A 61 -3.60 9.67 -14.26
C ASN A 61 -3.82 8.46 -15.15
N PHE A 62 -4.25 8.75 -16.37
CA PHE A 62 -4.66 7.72 -17.30
C PHE A 62 -3.54 6.76 -17.67
N LYS A 63 -2.31 7.28 -17.83
CA LYS A 63 -1.18 6.41 -18.16
C LYS A 63 -0.91 5.39 -17.07
N LEU A 64 -0.99 5.82 -15.81
CA LEU A 64 -0.80 4.90 -14.71
C LEU A 64 -1.92 3.87 -14.65
N SER A 65 -3.16 4.33 -14.87
CA SER A 65 -4.30 3.42 -14.88
C SER A 65 -4.13 2.34 -15.94
N THR A 66 -3.64 2.72 -17.11
CA THR A 66 -3.42 1.78 -18.19
C THR A 66 -2.22 0.86 -17.92
N THR A 67 -1.13 1.44 -17.42
CA THR A 67 0.07 0.68 -17.12
C THR A 67 -0.22 -0.44 -16.12
N TYR A 68 -1.00 -0.14 -15.10
CA TYR A 68 -1.30 -1.12 -14.07
C TYR A 68 -2.61 -1.85 -14.31
N LYS A 69 -3.22 -1.62 -15.48
CA LYS A 69 -4.40 -2.36 -15.96
C LYS A 69 -5.50 -2.39 -14.93
N LEU A 70 -5.89 -1.19 -14.48
CA LEU A 70 -6.94 -1.07 -13.49
C LEU A 70 -8.28 -1.49 -14.07
N LYS A 71 -8.97 -2.38 -13.38
CA LYS A 71 -10.30 -2.85 -13.79
C LYS A 71 -11.38 -2.31 -12.89
N SER A 72 -11.05 -2.03 -11.65
CA SER A 72 -12.02 -1.56 -10.69
C SER A 72 -11.29 -0.70 -9.68
N LEU A 73 -12.03 0.08 -8.91
CA LEU A 73 -11.48 0.89 -7.84
C LEU A 73 -12.17 0.51 -6.54
N PRO A 74 -11.46 0.49 -5.44
CA PRO A 74 -10.03 0.78 -5.33
C PRO A 74 -9.18 -0.41 -5.77
N THR A 75 -8.00 -0.10 -6.26
CA THR A 75 -6.98 -1.11 -6.49
C THR A 75 -5.73 -0.64 -5.77
N LEU A 76 -5.14 -1.54 -4.99
CA LEU A 76 -3.92 -1.22 -4.27
C LEU A 76 -2.80 -2.13 -4.76
N ILE A 77 -1.60 -1.55 -4.89
CA ILE A 77 -0.43 -2.35 -5.18
C ILE A 77 0.65 -2.02 -4.16
N LEU A 78 1.37 -3.05 -3.76
CA LEU A 78 2.53 -2.86 -2.89
C LEU A 78 3.76 -2.98 -3.76
N VAL A 79 4.53 -1.90 -3.83
CA VAL A 79 5.73 -1.82 -4.68
C VAL A 79 6.95 -1.77 -3.78
N GLU A 80 7.88 -2.65 -4.04
CA GLU A 80 9.14 -2.68 -3.29
C GLU A 80 10.29 -2.72 -4.29
N ASN A 81 11.18 -1.74 -4.21
CA ASN A 81 12.31 -1.62 -5.12
C ASN A 81 11.87 -1.62 -6.58
N GLY A 82 10.77 -0.92 -6.85
CA GLY A 82 10.24 -0.80 -8.20
C GLY A 82 9.45 -2.00 -8.70
N ILE A 83 9.30 -3.03 -7.88
CA ILE A 83 8.63 -4.27 -8.29
C ILE A 83 7.32 -4.42 -7.52
N VAL A 84 6.23 -4.73 -8.24
CA VAL A 84 4.93 -4.98 -7.60
C VAL A 84 4.98 -6.32 -6.89
N ARG A 85 4.83 -6.28 -5.57
CA ARG A 85 4.87 -7.49 -4.75
C ARG A 85 3.48 -8.02 -4.43
N HIS A 86 2.50 -7.14 -4.29
CA HIS A 86 1.13 -7.52 -3.99
C HIS A 86 0.19 -6.65 -4.79
N ARG A 87 -0.94 -7.22 -5.19
CA ARG A 87 -1.99 -6.49 -5.86
C ARG A 87 -3.31 -6.86 -5.20
N LEU A 88 -4.00 -5.84 -4.68
CA LEU A 88 -5.24 -6.03 -3.95
C LEU A 88 -6.36 -5.37 -4.73
N GLU A 89 -7.33 -6.15 -5.18
CA GLU A 89 -8.44 -5.62 -5.96
C GLU A 89 -9.65 -6.52 -5.78
N GLY A 90 -10.78 -6.06 -6.28
CA GLY A 90 -12.00 -6.87 -6.21
C GLY A 90 -12.57 -6.95 -4.82
N PHE A 91 -12.40 -5.92 -4.01
CA PHE A 91 -12.93 -5.93 -2.65
C PHE A 91 -14.44 -5.88 -2.65
N ARG A 92 -15.05 -6.69 -1.79
CA ARG A 92 -16.48 -6.63 -1.57
C ARG A 92 -16.86 -5.66 -0.47
N GLY A 93 -15.90 -5.35 0.40
CA GLY A 93 -16.11 -4.43 1.48
C GLY A 93 -14.83 -4.28 2.24
N ARG A 94 -14.91 -3.59 3.38
CA ARG A 94 -13.68 -3.27 4.11
C ARG A 94 -13.05 -4.47 4.81
N ASP A 95 -13.81 -5.54 5.07
CA ASP A 95 -13.21 -6.71 5.71
C ASP A 95 -12.21 -7.39 4.80
N ASP A 96 -12.49 -7.44 3.50
CA ASP A 96 -11.54 -8.01 2.54
C ASP A 96 -10.22 -7.26 2.60
N LEU A 97 -10.30 -5.94 2.62
CA LEU A 97 -9.10 -5.12 2.68
C LEU A 97 -8.39 -5.29 4.02
N ARG A 98 -9.16 -5.33 5.10
CA ARG A 98 -8.56 -5.46 6.42
C ARG A 98 -7.70 -6.72 6.52
N LEU A 99 -8.22 -7.83 6.00
CA LEU A 99 -7.47 -9.08 6.03
C LEU A 99 -6.20 -9.01 5.18
N ALA A 100 -6.31 -8.39 4.01
CA ALA A 100 -5.15 -8.25 3.13
C ALA A 100 -4.09 -7.36 3.76
N LEU A 101 -4.50 -6.28 4.41
CA LEU A 101 -3.57 -5.38 5.08
C LEU A 101 -2.89 -6.05 6.27
N GLU A 102 -3.61 -6.92 6.98
CA GLU A 102 -3.00 -7.65 8.08
C GLU A 102 -1.85 -8.52 7.59
N GLU A 103 -2.05 -9.17 6.45
CA GLU A 103 -1.01 -9.99 5.86
C GLU A 103 0.22 -9.17 5.52
N ILE A 104 0.01 -8.02 4.89
CA ILE A 104 1.10 -7.14 4.52
C ILE A 104 1.81 -6.63 5.78
N LYS A 105 1.04 -6.30 6.80
CA LYS A 105 1.62 -5.79 8.04
C LYS A 105 2.53 -6.83 8.69
N LEU A 106 2.12 -8.09 8.68
CA LEU A 106 2.94 -9.14 9.25
C LEU A 106 4.25 -9.31 8.49
N THR A 107 4.20 -9.16 7.16
CA THR A 107 5.38 -9.33 6.34
C THR A 107 6.32 -8.13 6.42
N TYR A 108 5.77 -6.91 6.34
CA TYR A 108 6.59 -5.71 6.20
C TYR A 108 6.65 -4.86 7.45
N GLY A 109 5.56 -4.82 8.21
CA GLY A 109 5.50 -3.98 9.39
C GLY A 109 6.46 -4.38 10.48
N ASN A 110 6.89 -5.63 10.51
CA ASN A 110 7.80 -6.13 11.52
C ASN A 110 9.25 -6.24 11.04
N ARG A 111 9.53 -5.82 9.82
CA ARG A 111 10.85 -5.99 9.25
C ARG A 111 11.94 -5.26 10.00
N SER A 112 11.67 -4.01 10.38
CA SER A 112 12.70 -3.25 11.07
C SER A 112 12.98 -3.84 12.45
N LYS A 113 11.99 -4.44 13.08
CA LYS A 113 12.23 -5.15 14.34
C LYS A 113 13.14 -6.34 14.14
N ILE A 114 12.91 -7.08 13.05
CA ILE A 114 13.74 -8.23 12.74
C ILE A 114 15.18 -7.80 12.52
N TYR A 115 15.38 -6.74 11.78
CA TYR A 115 16.72 -6.29 11.46
C TYR A 115 17.42 -5.61 12.61
N SER A 116 16.68 -5.08 13.55
CA SER A 116 17.28 -4.40 14.69
C SER A 116 17.66 -5.37 15.80
N THR A 117 17.33 -6.64 15.67
CA THR A 117 17.61 -7.65 16.69
C THR A 117 18.46 -8.75 16.09
N PRO A 118 19.12 -9.58 16.93
CA PRO A 118 19.88 -10.72 16.43
C PRO A 118 18.98 -11.68 15.68
N LYS A 119 19.59 -12.53 14.89
CA LYS A 119 18.85 -13.44 14.03
C LYS A 119 17.87 -14.33 14.75
N THR A 120 18.16 -14.68 15.95
CA THR A 120 17.27 -15.56 16.69
C THR A 120 15.93 -14.94 16.94
N ALA A 121 15.83 -13.62 16.85
CA ALA A 121 14.57 -12.93 17.10
C ALA A 121 13.66 -12.90 15.88
N ASP A 122 14.13 -13.36 14.75
CA ASP A 122 13.32 -13.32 13.53
C ASP A 122 11.97 -13.98 13.71
N LEU A 123 11.96 -15.11 14.37
CA LEU A 123 10.73 -15.86 14.54
C LEU A 123 9.76 -15.15 15.45
N GLU A 124 10.27 -14.62 16.55
CA GLU A 124 9.41 -13.90 17.48
C GLU A 124 8.83 -12.66 16.85
N CYS A 125 9.61 -11.98 16.08
CA CYS A 125 9.13 -10.76 15.44
C CYS A 125 7.96 -11.01 14.52
N ARG A 126 7.95 -12.17 13.90
CA ARG A 126 6.87 -12.48 13.00
C ARG A 126 5.57 -12.76 13.71
N SER A 127 5.62 -13.25 14.88
CA SER A 127 4.42 -13.55 15.62
C SER A 127 3.78 -12.31 16.23
N ALA A 128 4.50 -11.24 16.27
CA ALA A 128 3.99 -10.02 16.90
C ALA A 128 2.94 -9.32 16.03
#